data_07eb025c9b95d87fc324d2f03c1b5e67
#
_entry.id   07eb025c9b95d87fc324d2f03c1b5e67
#
_cell.length_a   1.000
_cell.length_b   1.000
_cell.length_c   1.000
_cell.angle_alpha   90.00
_cell.angle_beta   90.00
_cell.angle_gamma   90.00
#
_symmetry.space_group_name_H-M   'P 1'
#
loop_
_entity.id
_entity.type
_entity.pdbx_description
1 polymer ?
#
loop_
_entity_poly.entity_id
_entity_poly.type
_entity_poly.pdbx_seq_one_letter_code
_entity_poly.pdbx_strand_id
1 'polypeptide(L)'
;PWIHLGSDEKGLNYNQYFVENPEMILGKMTEESGPFGNRGVCIPNEVDFKVQLQNAVEKIASENHYEEIELDVDEEVTLPATDDIKNFSYTIIDDKVYFRENSILIQKEATEKNKEKIRDYLQVTEALKDVIEAQTQGTSDEVIENKQVVLNEIYDAFSKKHGYLNSLSNTRALKEDSNFPLVSSIEVLDDEENFKAKGDIFSKRTIIKAQSIAHVDTSLEALVLSISQRGRVDFDYMSELTG
;
A
#
# COMPACT_ATOMS: atom_id res chain seq x y z
N PRO A 1 -12.64 7.62 -20.11
CA PRO A 1 -12.53 8.51 -21.28
C PRO A 1 -13.54 8.10 -22.33
N TRP A 2 -14.31 9.07 -22.83
CA TRP A 2 -15.25 8.84 -23.90
C TRP A 2 -14.48 8.77 -25.22
N ILE A 3 -14.67 7.71 -26.00
CA ILE A 3 -14.11 7.60 -27.33
C ILE A 3 -15.14 8.16 -28.29
N HIS A 4 -14.83 9.26 -28.96
CA HIS A 4 -15.64 9.77 -30.05
C HIS A 4 -15.36 8.96 -31.30
N LEU A 5 -16.41 8.41 -31.90
CA LEU A 5 -16.33 7.72 -33.20
C LEU A 5 -16.62 8.68 -34.31
N GLY A 6 -15.77 8.69 -35.35
CA GLY A 6 -15.96 9.34 -36.63
C GLY A 6 -16.14 8.30 -37.74
N SER A 7 -16.59 8.71 -38.89
CA SER A 7 -16.67 7.87 -40.11
C SER A 7 -15.72 8.41 -41.15
N ASP A 8 -14.93 7.51 -41.75
CA ASP A 8 -14.09 7.86 -42.90
C ASP A 8 -14.89 7.98 -44.19
N GLU A 9 -14.24 8.33 -45.28
CA GLU A 9 -14.88 8.48 -46.62
C GLU A 9 -15.52 7.19 -47.15
N LYS A 10 -15.14 6.03 -46.55
CA LYS A 10 -15.68 4.72 -46.89
C LYS A 10 -16.81 4.27 -45.95
N GLY A 11 -17.15 5.11 -44.98
CA GLY A 11 -18.19 4.81 -43.97
C GLY A 11 -17.74 3.88 -42.87
N LEU A 12 -16.43 3.62 -42.68
CA LEU A 12 -15.89 2.86 -41.57
C LEU A 12 -15.85 3.71 -40.30
N ASN A 13 -16.37 3.18 -39.20
CA ASN A 13 -16.40 3.87 -37.94
C ASN A 13 -15.20 3.45 -37.05
N TYR A 14 -14.38 4.44 -36.68
CA TYR A 14 -13.29 4.30 -35.74
C TYR A 14 -13.05 5.62 -35.01
N ASN A 15 -12.04 5.69 -34.13
CA ASN A 15 -11.78 6.89 -33.34
C ASN A 15 -11.64 8.13 -34.25
N GLN A 16 -12.41 9.16 -33.94
CA GLN A 16 -12.47 10.42 -34.73
C GLN A 16 -11.10 11.05 -34.93
N TYR A 17 -10.20 10.97 -33.95
CA TYR A 17 -8.85 11.47 -34.09
C TYR A 17 -8.12 10.89 -35.32
N PHE A 18 -8.25 9.58 -35.56
CA PHE A 18 -7.61 8.93 -36.70
C PHE A 18 -8.37 9.16 -38.04
N VAL A 19 -9.65 9.53 -37.96
CA VAL A 19 -10.39 10.00 -39.17
C VAL A 19 -9.87 11.35 -39.59
N GLU A 20 -9.60 12.24 -38.67
CA GLU A 20 -9.07 13.59 -38.90
C GLU A 20 -7.55 13.58 -39.18
N ASN A 21 -6.81 12.59 -38.70
CA ASN A 21 -5.36 12.43 -38.83
C ASN A 21 -5.01 11.06 -39.43
N PRO A 22 -5.37 10.76 -40.67
CA PRO A 22 -5.18 9.44 -41.27
C PRO A 22 -3.70 9.03 -41.38
N GLU A 23 -2.78 9.97 -41.43
CA GLU A 23 -1.34 9.73 -41.42
C GLU A 23 -0.81 9.16 -40.08
N MET A 24 -1.59 9.27 -39.02
CA MET A 24 -1.27 8.68 -37.72
C MET A 24 -1.67 7.19 -37.60
N ILE A 25 -2.32 6.65 -38.62
CA ILE A 25 -2.65 5.24 -38.72
C ILE A 25 -1.40 4.47 -39.20
N LEU A 26 -0.83 3.66 -38.29
CA LEU A 26 0.39 2.87 -38.60
C LEU A 26 0.03 1.58 -39.35
N GLY A 27 -0.64 1.73 -40.52
CA GLY A 27 -1.12 0.64 -41.33
C GLY A 27 -2.18 1.08 -42.33
N LYS A 28 -3.08 0.16 -42.69
CA LYS A 28 -4.20 0.41 -43.57
C LYS A 28 -5.50 0.00 -42.93
N MET A 29 -6.46 0.91 -42.87
CA MET A 29 -7.81 0.60 -42.38
C MET A 29 -8.58 -0.21 -43.41
N THR A 30 -9.16 -1.32 -42.99
CA THR A 30 -10.00 -2.21 -43.78
C THR A 30 -11.24 -2.62 -43.01
N GLU A 31 -12.24 -3.11 -43.74
CA GLU A 31 -13.45 -3.65 -43.13
C GLU A 31 -13.33 -5.15 -42.94
N GLU A 32 -13.68 -5.61 -41.74
CA GLU A 32 -13.79 -7.04 -41.40
C GLU A 32 -15.21 -7.36 -40.95
N SER A 33 -15.78 -8.42 -41.48
CA SER A 33 -17.10 -8.89 -41.05
C SER A 33 -17.01 -9.72 -39.78
N GLY A 34 -17.73 -9.31 -38.74
CA GLY A 34 -17.78 -10.00 -37.46
C GLY A 34 -19.19 -10.45 -37.04
N PRO A 35 -19.34 -11.20 -35.95
CA PRO A 35 -20.63 -11.69 -35.48
C PRO A 35 -21.65 -10.59 -35.14
N PHE A 36 -21.19 -9.37 -34.90
CA PHE A 36 -22.01 -8.22 -34.52
C PHE A 36 -22.05 -7.13 -35.58
N GLY A 37 -21.68 -7.43 -36.83
CA GLY A 37 -21.60 -6.49 -37.95
C GLY A 37 -20.17 -6.23 -38.42
N ASN A 38 -20.03 -5.35 -39.39
CA ASN A 38 -18.74 -4.97 -39.91
C ASN A 38 -18.01 -4.03 -38.97
N ARG A 39 -16.68 -4.25 -38.81
CA ARG A 39 -15.80 -3.43 -37.98
C ARG A 39 -14.59 -2.97 -38.77
N GLY A 40 -14.11 -1.77 -38.49
CA GLY A 40 -12.84 -1.28 -38.98
C GLY A 40 -11.69 -1.99 -38.26
N VAL A 41 -10.74 -2.55 -39.01
CA VAL A 41 -9.50 -3.13 -38.48
C VAL A 41 -8.32 -2.49 -39.22
N CYS A 42 -7.22 -2.29 -38.48
CA CYS A 42 -5.97 -1.83 -39.07
C CYS A 42 -5.10 -3.04 -39.37
N ILE A 43 -4.70 -3.18 -40.61
CA ILE A 43 -3.78 -4.24 -41.04
C ILE A 43 -2.42 -3.64 -41.44
N PRO A 44 -1.31 -4.40 -41.38
CA PRO A 44 -0.02 -3.94 -41.85
C PRO A 44 -0.10 -3.49 -43.31
N ASN A 45 0.65 -2.45 -43.64
CA ASN A 45 0.87 -2.01 -45.04
C ASN A 45 2.30 -2.40 -45.49
N GLU A 46 2.68 -2.00 -46.71
CA GLU A 46 3.99 -2.32 -47.29
C GLU A 46 5.14 -1.46 -46.73
N VAL A 47 4.82 -0.44 -45.91
CA VAL A 47 5.82 0.46 -45.32
C VAL A 47 6.34 -0.15 -44.00
N ASP A 48 7.64 -0.06 -43.76
CA ASP A 48 8.25 -0.52 -42.54
C ASP A 48 7.61 0.18 -41.32
N PHE A 49 7.11 -0.60 -40.39
CA PHE A 49 6.43 -0.12 -39.17
C PHE A 49 7.28 0.86 -38.35
N LYS A 50 8.60 0.61 -38.30
CA LYS A 50 9.53 1.48 -37.56
C LYS A 50 9.60 2.87 -38.16
N VAL A 51 9.60 2.95 -39.50
CA VAL A 51 9.61 4.24 -40.22
C VAL A 51 8.31 4.99 -40.02
N GLN A 52 7.17 4.28 -40.07
CA GLN A 52 5.86 4.91 -39.84
C GLN A 52 5.75 5.42 -38.38
N LEU A 53 6.18 4.63 -37.44
CA LEU A 53 6.17 5.03 -36.03
C LEU A 53 7.07 6.24 -35.77
N GLN A 54 8.27 6.25 -36.36
CA GLN A 54 9.19 7.38 -36.22
C GLN A 54 8.58 8.66 -36.77
N ASN A 55 8.01 8.60 -37.97
CA ASN A 55 7.36 9.76 -38.61
C ASN A 55 6.17 10.27 -37.76
N ALA A 56 5.36 9.36 -37.19
CA ALA A 56 4.24 9.74 -36.35
C ALA A 56 4.72 10.43 -35.06
N VAL A 57 5.78 9.93 -34.44
CA VAL A 57 6.37 10.54 -33.22
C VAL A 57 6.97 11.91 -33.54
N GLU A 58 7.72 12.04 -34.64
CA GLU A 58 8.30 13.31 -35.06
C GLU A 58 7.20 14.36 -35.37
N LYS A 59 6.08 13.93 -35.98
CA LYS A 59 4.95 14.80 -36.23
C LYS A 59 4.31 15.28 -34.92
N ILE A 60 4.02 14.35 -33.97
CA ILE A 60 3.47 14.71 -32.67
C ILE A 60 4.41 15.70 -31.95
N ALA A 61 5.72 15.46 -31.99
CA ALA A 61 6.70 16.33 -31.39
C ALA A 61 6.76 17.73 -32.01
N SER A 62 6.54 17.82 -33.37
CA SER A 62 6.57 19.10 -34.07
C SER A 62 5.28 19.91 -33.94
N GLU A 63 4.14 19.24 -33.77
CA GLU A 63 2.82 19.89 -33.61
C GLU A 63 2.56 20.29 -32.15
N ASN A 64 3.05 19.51 -31.20
CA ASN A 64 3.11 19.93 -29.83
C ASN A 64 4.35 20.81 -29.65
N HIS A 65 4.18 22.11 -29.85
CA HIS A 65 5.02 23.07 -29.17
C HIS A 65 4.73 22.81 -27.68
N TYR A 66 5.59 21.96 -27.07
CA TYR A 66 5.79 22.10 -25.64
C TYR A 66 6.41 23.49 -25.50
N GLU A 67 5.62 24.51 -25.22
CA GLU A 67 6.11 25.53 -24.33
C GLU A 67 6.73 24.73 -23.21
N GLU A 68 8.05 24.85 -22.99
CA GLU A 68 8.58 24.52 -21.69
C GLU A 68 7.72 25.34 -20.73
N ILE A 69 6.60 24.73 -20.28
CA ILE A 69 6.04 25.08 -19.02
C ILE A 69 7.22 24.77 -18.13
N GLU A 70 7.99 25.80 -17.74
CA GLU A 70 8.63 25.77 -16.44
C GLU A 70 7.49 25.41 -15.52
N LEU A 71 7.28 24.08 -15.37
CA LEU A 71 6.68 23.57 -14.17
C LEU A 71 7.61 24.20 -13.14
N ASP A 72 7.11 25.20 -12.40
CA ASP A 72 7.48 25.34 -11.03
C ASP A 72 7.21 23.97 -10.44
N VAL A 73 8.10 23.04 -10.67
CA VAL A 73 8.29 21.88 -9.86
C VAL A 73 8.72 22.54 -8.57
N ASP A 74 7.75 22.80 -7.69
CA ASP A 74 8.07 22.93 -6.29
C ASP A 74 9.03 21.77 -6.08
N GLU A 75 10.32 22.08 -5.93
CA GLU A 75 11.36 21.05 -5.79
C GLU A 75 10.91 20.26 -4.57
N GLU A 76 10.25 19.10 -4.83
CA GLU A 76 9.83 18.23 -3.73
C GLU A 76 11.11 17.94 -2.97
N VAL A 77 11.24 18.54 -1.80
CA VAL A 77 12.40 18.35 -0.96
C VAL A 77 12.43 16.87 -0.58
N THR A 78 13.35 16.15 -1.20
CA THR A 78 13.50 14.72 -0.98
C THR A 78 14.78 14.44 -0.22
N LEU A 79 14.72 13.45 0.68
CA LEU A 79 15.86 12.92 1.40
C LEU A 79 15.99 11.41 1.10
N PRO A 80 17.18 10.81 1.16
CA PRO A 80 17.31 9.38 1.07
C PRO A 80 16.63 8.72 2.28
N ALA A 81 15.83 7.68 2.03
CA ALA A 81 15.19 6.91 3.09
C ALA A 81 16.19 5.96 3.76
N THR A 82 16.10 5.81 5.07
CA THR A 82 16.82 4.83 5.88
C THR A 82 15.97 3.59 6.12
N ASP A 83 16.60 2.44 6.43
CA ASP A 83 15.91 1.15 6.54
C ASP A 83 14.99 1.05 7.78
N ASP A 84 15.20 1.89 8.78
CA ASP A 84 14.39 1.96 10.00
C ASP A 84 13.00 2.57 9.77
N ILE A 85 12.82 3.36 8.72
CA ILE A 85 11.53 3.93 8.36
C ILE A 85 10.81 2.95 7.42
N LYS A 86 9.63 2.49 7.79
CA LYS A 86 8.84 1.56 6.97
C LYS A 86 8.38 2.25 5.67
N ASN A 87 8.38 1.50 4.55
CA ASN A 87 7.87 2.03 3.29
C ASN A 87 6.38 2.42 3.40
N PHE A 88 5.99 3.49 2.76
CA PHE A 88 4.66 4.10 2.84
C PHE A 88 4.27 4.49 4.27
N SER A 89 5.18 5.11 5.02
CA SER A 89 4.90 5.63 6.35
C SER A 89 5.39 7.07 6.53
N TYR A 90 4.76 7.76 7.45
CA TYR A 90 5.18 9.09 7.87
C TYR A 90 6.40 9.02 8.78
N THR A 91 7.21 10.06 8.72
CA THR A 91 8.27 10.35 9.69
C THR A 91 8.42 11.86 9.87
N ILE A 92 9.08 12.29 10.94
CA ILE A 92 9.37 13.70 11.22
C ILE A 92 10.88 13.85 11.38
N ILE A 93 11.47 14.72 10.56
CA ILE A 93 12.89 15.07 10.59
C ILE A 93 12.97 16.58 10.63
N ASP A 94 13.75 17.14 11.57
CA ASP A 94 13.93 18.59 11.73
C ASP A 94 12.61 19.38 11.74
N ASP A 95 11.62 18.84 12.46
CA ASP A 95 10.27 19.42 12.60
C ASP A 95 9.46 19.49 11.29
N LYS A 96 9.87 18.76 10.25
CA LYS A 96 9.16 18.64 8.97
C LYS A 96 8.61 17.23 8.80
N VAL A 97 7.42 17.12 8.21
CA VAL A 97 6.78 15.84 7.91
C VAL A 97 7.31 15.30 6.59
N TYR A 98 7.73 14.05 6.60
CA TYR A 98 8.11 13.31 5.40
C TYR A 98 7.26 12.04 5.28
N PHE A 99 7.08 11.61 4.06
CA PHE A 99 6.44 10.33 3.74
C PHE A 99 7.41 9.50 2.92
N ARG A 100 7.64 8.25 3.33
CA ARG A 100 8.55 7.36 2.61
C ARG A 100 7.85 6.73 1.42
N GLU A 101 8.46 6.93 0.25
CA GLU A 101 8.10 6.22 -0.99
C GLU A 101 9.36 5.51 -1.54
N ASN A 102 9.41 4.20 -1.35
CA ASN A 102 10.57 3.38 -1.74
C ASN A 102 11.88 3.83 -1.08
N SER A 103 12.81 4.35 -1.87
CA SER A 103 14.15 4.74 -1.39
C SER A 103 14.26 6.22 -1.01
N ILE A 104 13.17 6.98 -1.06
CA ILE A 104 13.15 8.42 -0.79
C ILE A 104 12.13 8.79 0.28
N LEU A 105 12.41 9.88 0.95
CA LEU A 105 11.49 10.59 1.85
C LEU A 105 11.06 11.87 1.16
N ILE A 106 9.77 12.01 0.90
CA ILE A 106 9.19 13.19 0.26
C ILE A 106 8.62 14.09 1.36
N GLN A 107 9.07 15.35 1.41
CA GLN A 107 8.52 16.31 2.35
C GLN A 107 7.04 16.57 2.01
N LYS A 108 6.17 16.46 3.00
CA LYS A 108 4.73 16.78 2.86
C LYS A 108 4.44 18.08 3.60
N GLU A 109 3.80 19.00 2.91
CA GLU A 109 3.29 20.19 3.57
C GLU A 109 2.16 19.80 4.53
N ALA A 110 2.27 20.24 5.75
CA ALA A 110 1.28 19.99 6.79
C ALA A 110 1.05 21.24 7.64
N THR A 111 -0.19 21.52 7.96
CA THR A 111 -0.51 22.52 8.97
C THR A 111 0.06 22.11 10.32
N GLU A 112 0.37 23.06 11.20
CA GLU A 112 0.87 22.75 12.54
C GLU A 112 -0.01 21.73 13.28
N LYS A 113 -1.32 21.83 13.13
CA LYS A 113 -2.26 20.87 13.70
C LYS A 113 -2.09 19.45 13.16
N ASN A 114 -1.89 19.31 11.85
CA ASN A 114 -1.67 18.00 11.21
C ASN A 114 -0.28 17.45 11.53
N LYS A 115 0.74 18.31 11.58
CA LYS A 115 2.09 17.92 12.00
C LYS A 115 2.10 17.39 13.43
N GLU A 116 1.41 18.08 14.35
CA GLU A 116 1.26 17.65 15.73
C GLU A 116 0.51 16.30 15.81
N LYS A 117 -0.56 16.15 15.04
CA LYS A 117 -1.32 14.89 14.96
C LYS A 117 -0.44 13.73 14.48
N ILE A 118 0.35 13.93 13.42
CA ILE A 118 1.27 12.91 12.89
C ILE A 118 2.33 12.57 13.94
N ARG A 119 2.89 13.57 14.63
CA ARG A 119 3.86 13.34 15.70
C ARG A 119 3.30 12.47 16.83
N ASP A 120 2.12 12.83 17.32
CA ASP A 120 1.47 12.09 18.40
C ASP A 120 1.06 10.67 17.93
N TYR A 121 0.61 10.51 16.67
CA TYR A 121 0.34 9.21 16.05
C TYR A 121 1.60 8.33 15.92
N LEU A 122 2.73 8.89 15.57
CA LEU A 122 3.99 8.14 15.50
C LEU A 122 4.42 7.64 16.89
N GLN A 123 4.16 8.40 17.96
CA GLN A 123 4.40 7.93 19.32
C GLN A 123 3.49 6.75 19.69
N VAL A 124 2.20 6.79 19.34
CA VAL A 124 1.29 5.64 19.52
C VAL A 124 1.79 4.43 18.75
N THR A 125 2.24 4.64 17.50
CA THR A 125 2.76 3.58 16.63
C THR A 125 4.00 2.91 17.24
N GLU A 126 4.92 3.68 17.78
CA GLU A 126 6.16 3.19 18.41
C GLU A 126 5.84 2.43 19.71
N ALA A 127 5.03 3.00 20.58
CA ALA A 127 4.62 2.34 21.82
C ALA A 127 3.87 1.01 21.56
N LEU A 128 3.04 0.96 20.51
CA LEU A 128 2.35 -0.27 20.12
C LEU A 128 3.35 -1.32 19.59
N LYS A 129 4.29 -0.94 18.74
CA LYS A 129 5.35 -1.83 18.25
C LYS A 129 6.18 -2.39 19.40
N ASP A 130 6.49 -1.59 20.38
CA ASP A 130 7.22 -1.99 21.58
C ASP A 130 6.49 -3.08 22.38
N VAL A 131 5.17 -2.95 22.56
CA VAL A 131 4.35 -4.00 23.22
C VAL A 131 4.34 -5.28 22.39
N ILE A 132 4.12 -5.16 21.05
CA ILE A 132 4.09 -6.31 20.14
C ILE A 132 5.44 -7.03 20.15
N GLU A 133 6.54 -6.31 20.10
CA GLU A 133 7.88 -6.86 20.11
C GLU A 133 8.16 -7.61 21.43
N ALA A 134 7.85 -7.00 22.58
CA ALA A 134 8.01 -7.64 23.87
C ALA A 134 7.21 -8.95 23.98
N GLN A 135 5.97 -8.96 23.50
CA GLN A 135 5.14 -10.16 23.48
C GLN A 135 5.70 -11.23 22.54
N THR A 136 6.16 -10.85 21.36
CA THR A 136 6.73 -11.76 20.34
C THR A 136 8.04 -12.38 20.82
N GLN A 137 8.88 -11.61 21.48
CA GLN A 137 10.13 -12.11 22.08
C GLN A 137 9.87 -13.02 23.28
N GLY A 138 8.67 -13.00 23.84
CA GLY A 138 8.31 -13.82 25.00
C GLY A 138 8.92 -13.29 26.29
N THR A 139 9.05 -11.97 26.44
CA THR A 139 9.54 -11.35 27.69
C THR A 139 8.58 -11.60 28.84
N SER A 140 9.03 -11.30 30.09
CA SER A 140 8.21 -11.47 31.27
C SER A 140 6.94 -10.61 31.22
N ASP A 141 5.89 -11.05 31.93
CA ASP A 141 4.62 -10.30 31.98
C ASP A 141 4.81 -8.90 32.57
N GLU A 142 5.69 -8.75 33.58
CA GLU A 142 6.04 -7.45 34.16
C GLU A 142 6.57 -6.45 33.12
N VAL A 143 7.43 -6.89 32.18
CA VAL A 143 7.96 -6.03 31.11
C VAL A 143 6.85 -5.65 30.17
N ILE A 144 5.95 -6.58 29.83
CA ILE A 144 4.82 -6.32 28.95
C ILE A 144 3.85 -5.35 29.59
N GLU A 145 3.49 -5.55 30.86
CA GLU A 145 2.61 -4.66 31.62
C GLU A 145 3.17 -3.22 31.64
N ASN A 146 4.47 -3.06 31.90
CA ASN A 146 5.10 -1.75 31.89
C ASN A 146 4.98 -1.05 30.51
N LYS A 147 5.20 -1.80 29.41
CA LYS A 147 5.02 -1.25 28.07
C LYS A 147 3.56 -0.95 27.73
N GLN A 148 2.62 -1.75 28.24
CA GLN A 148 1.18 -1.49 28.12
C GLN A 148 0.75 -0.23 28.87
N VAL A 149 1.33 0.06 30.04
CA VAL A 149 1.10 1.33 30.76
C VAL A 149 1.52 2.51 29.89
N VAL A 150 2.73 2.46 29.31
CA VAL A 150 3.22 3.51 28.40
C VAL A 150 2.31 3.68 27.19
N LEU A 151 1.90 2.57 26.55
CA LEU A 151 0.97 2.61 25.41
C LEU A 151 -0.36 3.26 25.81
N ASN A 152 -0.91 2.93 27.00
CA ASN A 152 -2.15 3.52 27.51
C ASN A 152 -2.03 5.03 27.68
N GLU A 153 -0.95 5.51 28.31
CA GLU A 153 -0.73 6.94 28.55
C GLU A 153 -0.62 7.72 27.23
N ILE A 154 0.17 7.22 26.28
CA ILE A 154 0.37 7.87 24.97
C ILE A 154 -0.93 7.86 24.15
N TYR A 155 -1.65 6.73 24.13
CA TYR A 155 -2.94 6.64 23.44
C TYR A 155 -4.00 7.56 24.04
N ASP A 156 -4.09 7.63 25.39
CA ASP A 156 -5.05 8.50 26.08
C ASP A 156 -4.75 9.99 25.80
N ALA A 157 -3.47 10.35 25.73
CA ALA A 157 -3.06 11.70 25.36
C ALA A 157 -3.45 12.01 23.89
N PHE A 158 -3.20 11.06 22.98
CA PHE A 158 -3.58 11.17 21.57
C PHE A 158 -5.10 11.32 21.41
N SER A 159 -5.88 10.41 21.98
CA SER A 159 -7.34 10.38 21.81
C SER A 159 -8.02 11.60 22.45
N LYS A 160 -7.50 12.10 23.56
CA LYS A 160 -7.99 13.33 24.18
C LYS A 160 -7.80 14.56 23.30
N LYS A 161 -6.71 14.62 22.56
CA LYS A 161 -6.32 15.79 21.75
C LYS A 161 -6.85 15.74 20.33
N HIS A 162 -6.84 14.57 19.70
CA HIS A 162 -7.13 14.37 18.28
C HIS A 162 -8.39 13.55 18.01
N GLY A 163 -9.03 13.00 19.07
CA GLY A 163 -10.12 12.02 18.93
C GLY A 163 -9.60 10.60 18.65
N TYR A 164 -10.51 9.65 18.57
CA TYR A 164 -10.19 8.25 18.34
C TYR A 164 -9.52 8.01 16.98
N LEU A 165 -8.67 7.02 16.90
CA LEU A 165 -7.93 6.67 15.66
C LEU A 165 -8.86 6.42 14.48
N ASN A 166 -9.96 5.67 14.71
CA ASN A 166 -10.94 5.35 13.69
C ASN A 166 -11.92 6.50 13.37
N SER A 167 -11.77 7.67 14.02
CA SER A 167 -12.58 8.84 13.65
C SER A 167 -12.32 9.25 12.19
N LEU A 168 -13.35 9.76 11.51
CA LEU A 168 -13.27 10.18 10.11
C LEU A 168 -12.11 11.17 9.84
N SER A 169 -11.84 12.07 10.80
CA SER A 169 -10.75 13.05 10.71
C SER A 169 -9.37 12.38 10.73
N ASN A 170 -9.17 11.39 11.60
CA ASN A 170 -7.91 10.70 11.75
C ASN A 170 -7.69 9.71 10.60
N THR A 171 -8.73 8.96 10.23
CA THR A 171 -8.68 8.06 9.05
C THR A 171 -8.31 8.82 7.78
N ARG A 172 -8.89 9.98 7.52
CA ARG A 172 -8.56 10.80 6.35
C ARG A 172 -7.10 11.30 6.35
N ALA A 173 -6.57 11.61 7.53
CA ALA A 173 -5.22 12.16 7.66
C ALA A 173 -4.13 11.08 7.64
N LEU A 174 -4.44 9.86 8.10
CA LEU A 174 -3.43 8.84 8.44
C LEU A 174 -3.54 7.55 7.60
N LYS A 175 -4.63 7.33 6.85
CA LYS A 175 -4.88 6.08 6.11
C LYS A 175 -3.81 5.70 5.09
N GLU A 176 -3.01 6.66 4.64
CA GLU A 176 -1.92 6.42 3.69
C GLU A 176 -0.71 5.79 4.38
N ASP A 177 -0.60 5.94 5.70
CA ASP A 177 0.47 5.32 6.47
C ASP A 177 0.27 3.79 6.55
N SER A 178 1.28 3.04 6.15
CA SER A 178 1.24 1.57 6.13
C SER A 178 1.16 0.93 7.53
N ASN A 179 1.37 1.68 8.60
CA ASN A 179 1.13 1.23 9.97
C ASN A 179 -0.31 1.51 10.42
N PHE A 180 -1.06 2.37 9.74
CA PHE A 180 -2.38 2.81 10.19
C PHE A 180 -3.37 1.66 10.41
N PRO A 181 -3.46 0.62 9.54
CA PRO A 181 -4.34 -0.52 9.79
C PRO A 181 -4.00 -1.26 11.12
N LEU A 182 -2.72 -1.41 11.43
CA LEU A 182 -2.28 -2.00 12.69
C LEU A 182 -2.62 -1.09 13.87
N VAL A 183 -2.31 0.19 13.78
CA VAL A 183 -2.53 1.15 14.87
C VAL A 183 -4.01 1.37 15.13
N SER A 184 -4.84 1.48 14.08
CA SER A 184 -6.29 1.65 14.24
C SER A 184 -6.98 0.40 14.81
N SER A 185 -6.40 -0.80 14.63
CA SER A 185 -6.96 -2.05 15.14
C SER A 185 -6.91 -2.19 16.67
N ILE A 186 -6.19 -1.30 17.37
CA ILE A 186 -6.20 -1.29 18.84
C ILE A 186 -7.50 -0.75 19.47
N GLU A 187 -8.36 -0.16 18.64
CA GLU A 187 -9.70 0.25 19.05
C GLU A 187 -10.74 -0.82 18.65
N VAL A 188 -11.60 -1.14 19.58
CA VAL A 188 -12.80 -1.97 19.33
C VAL A 188 -13.93 -1.04 18.94
N LEU A 189 -14.56 -1.30 17.82
CA LEU A 189 -15.68 -0.52 17.31
C LEU A 189 -17.01 -1.26 17.56
N ASP A 190 -18.10 -0.51 17.59
CA ASP A 190 -19.45 -1.05 17.59
C ASP A 190 -19.93 -1.33 16.14
N ASP A 191 -21.16 -1.81 16.00
CA ASP A 191 -21.76 -2.14 14.69
C ASP A 191 -21.97 -0.90 13.78
N GLU A 192 -21.88 0.31 14.35
CA GLU A 192 -21.99 1.59 13.66
C GLU A 192 -20.62 2.24 13.40
N GLU A 193 -19.52 1.47 13.59
CA GLU A 193 -18.12 1.90 13.45
C GLU A 193 -17.71 3.01 14.43
N ASN A 194 -18.41 3.21 15.55
CA ASN A 194 -17.98 4.12 16.61
C ASN A 194 -17.08 3.42 17.61
N PHE A 195 -16.23 4.19 18.27
CA PHE A 195 -15.37 3.67 19.35
C PHE A 195 -16.21 3.10 20.49
N LYS A 196 -15.96 1.85 20.83
CA LYS A 196 -16.61 1.12 21.92
C LYS A 196 -15.67 0.92 23.12
N ALA A 197 -14.44 0.49 22.88
CA ALA A 197 -13.47 0.20 23.91
C ALA A 197 -12.04 0.13 23.37
N LYS A 198 -11.07 0.18 24.26
CA LYS A 198 -9.69 -0.21 23.95
C LYS A 198 -9.60 -1.72 23.74
N GLY A 199 -8.78 -2.15 22.80
CA GLY A 199 -8.52 -3.56 22.51
C GLY A 199 -7.71 -4.25 23.62
N ASP A 200 -7.68 -5.58 23.58
CA ASP A 200 -7.02 -6.40 24.60
C ASP A 200 -5.51 -6.15 24.72
N ILE A 201 -4.85 -5.64 23.67
CA ILE A 201 -3.43 -5.32 23.67
C ILE A 201 -3.01 -4.33 24.79
N PHE A 202 -3.93 -3.51 25.27
CA PHE A 202 -3.70 -2.53 26.32
C PHE A 202 -3.60 -3.13 27.72
N SER A 203 -4.08 -4.36 27.92
CA SER A 203 -4.21 -4.96 29.26
C SER A 203 -3.87 -6.44 29.34
N LYS A 204 -3.74 -7.11 28.20
CA LYS A 204 -3.53 -8.56 28.14
C LYS A 204 -2.39 -8.90 27.18
N ARG A 205 -1.79 -10.05 27.40
CA ARG A 205 -0.91 -10.68 26.40
C ARG A 205 -1.78 -11.22 25.28
N THR A 206 -1.65 -10.66 24.08
CA THR A 206 -2.41 -11.05 22.87
C THR A 206 -1.58 -11.93 21.93
N ILE A 207 -0.25 -11.89 22.06
CA ILE A 207 0.67 -12.71 21.28
C ILE A 207 1.36 -13.69 22.22
N ILE A 208 1.10 -14.97 22.01
CA ILE A 208 1.75 -16.05 22.75
C ILE A 208 2.79 -16.67 21.83
N LYS A 209 4.06 -16.68 22.28
CA LYS A 209 5.12 -17.37 21.55
C LYS A 209 4.73 -18.84 21.45
N ALA A 210 4.71 -19.37 20.23
CA ALA A 210 4.50 -20.79 20.01
C ALA A 210 5.55 -21.56 20.82
N GLN A 211 5.12 -22.29 21.84
CA GLN A 211 6.01 -23.18 22.56
C GLN A 211 6.37 -24.31 21.62
N SER A 212 7.66 -24.52 21.40
CA SER A 212 8.10 -25.75 20.74
C SER A 212 7.73 -26.91 21.65
N ILE A 213 6.79 -27.74 21.21
CA ILE A 213 6.47 -28.99 21.91
C ILE A 213 7.68 -29.90 21.71
N ALA A 214 8.41 -30.15 22.79
CA ALA A 214 9.64 -30.95 22.76
C ALA A 214 9.35 -32.43 22.90
N HIS A 215 8.17 -32.79 23.45
CA HIS A 215 7.78 -34.20 23.65
C HIS A 215 6.28 -34.35 23.58
N VAL A 216 5.83 -35.49 23.05
CA VAL A 216 4.41 -35.88 22.95
C VAL A 216 4.27 -37.35 23.35
N ASP A 217 3.13 -37.73 23.89
CA ASP A 217 2.90 -39.07 24.43
C ASP A 217 2.44 -40.07 23.35
N THR A 218 1.98 -39.59 22.21
CA THR A 218 1.43 -40.46 21.18
C THR A 218 2.01 -40.18 19.79
N SER A 219 2.13 -41.27 18.99
CA SER A 219 2.54 -41.15 17.59
C SER A 219 1.60 -40.31 16.75
N LEU A 220 0.31 -40.23 17.11
CA LEU A 220 -0.69 -39.40 16.41
C LEU A 220 -0.40 -37.91 16.65
N GLU A 221 -0.08 -37.52 17.86
CA GLU A 221 0.32 -36.13 18.17
C GLU A 221 1.61 -35.76 17.47
N ALA A 222 2.61 -36.67 17.45
CA ALA A 222 3.85 -36.47 16.69
C ALA A 222 3.58 -36.29 15.18
N LEU A 223 2.64 -37.04 14.62
CA LEU A 223 2.24 -36.92 13.23
C LEU A 223 1.59 -35.55 12.94
N VAL A 224 0.65 -35.13 13.81
CA VAL A 224 0.00 -33.83 13.68
C VAL A 224 1.03 -32.68 13.74
N LEU A 225 1.98 -32.75 14.67
CA LEU A 225 3.05 -31.76 14.77
C LEU A 225 3.98 -31.82 13.57
N SER A 226 4.33 -33.00 13.08
CA SER A 226 5.16 -33.14 11.88
C SER A 226 4.52 -32.47 10.67
N ILE A 227 3.24 -32.72 10.43
CA ILE A 227 2.50 -32.09 9.33
C ILE A 227 2.37 -30.58 9.54
N SER A 228 2.05 -30.11 10.74
CA SER A 228 1.82 -28.67 11.01
C SER A 228 3.10 -27.84 10.98
N GLN A 229 4.25 -28.38 11.45
CA GLN A 229 5.49 -27.64 11.58
C GLN A 229 6.46 -27.87 10.40
N ARG A 230 6.44 -29.05 9.79
CA ARG A 230 7.33 -29.45 8.69
C ARG A 230 6.63 -29.48 7.33
N GLY A 231 5.31 -29.38 7.29
CA GLY A 231 4.50 -29.49 6.08
C GLY A 231 4.51 -30.89 5.44
N ARG A 232 5.04 -31.92 6.12
CA ARG A 232 5.16 -33.32 5.65
C ARG A 232 5.25 -34.26 6.84
N VAL A 233 5.07 -35.55 6.56
CA VAL A 233 5.39 -36.61 7.53
C VAL A 233 6.90 -36.78 7.58
N ASP A 234 7.50 -36.43 8.72
CA ASP A 234 8.94 -36.53 9.00
C ASP A 234 9.14 -37.49 10.17
N PHE A 235 9.54 -38.71 9.85
CA PHE A 235 9.67 -39.78 10.87
C PHE A 235 10.78 -39.55 11.86
N ASP A 236 11.88 -38.89 11.45
CA ASP A 236 12.99 -38.57 12.35
C ASP A 236 12.50 -37.54 13.38
N TYR A 237 11.82 -36.50 12.94
CA TYR A 237 11.22 -35.51 13.83
C TYR A 237 10.13 -36.13 14.76
N MET A 238 9.32 -37.01 14.24
CA MET A 238 8.32 -37.74 15.05
C MET A 238 8.98 -38.59 16.13
N SER A 239 10.10 -39.26 15.82
CA SER A 239 10.88 -40.03 16.77
C SER A 239 11.52 -39.17 17.85
N GLU A 240 12.03 -38.00 17.49
CA GLU A 240 12.54 -37.03 18.48
C GLU A 240 11.45 -36.56 19.44
N LEU A 241 10.22 -36.41 18.96
CA LEU A 241 9.09 -35.97 19.80
C LEU A 241 8.56 -37.07 20.70
N THR A 242 8.62 -38.34 20.32
CA THR A 242 8.07 -39.48 21.10
C THR A 242 9.10 -40.17 21.99
N GLY A 243 10.40 -39.91 21.83
CA GLY A 243 11.52 -40.49 22.56
C GLY A 243 11.98 -41.80 21.94
#